data_bbfb1a226c478fc0f94d8223720a8223
#
_entry.id   bbfb1a226c478fc0f94d8223720a8223
#
_cell.length_a   1.000
_cell.length_b   1.000
_cell.length_c   1.000
_cell.angle_alpha   90.00
_cell.angle_beta   90.00
_cell.angle_gamma   90.00
#
_symmetry.space_group_name_H-M   'P 1'
#
loop_
_entity.id
_entity.type
_entity.pdbx_description
1 polymer ?
#
loop_
_entity_poly.entity_id
_entity_poly.type
_entity_poly.pdbx_seq_one_letter_code
_entity_poly.pdbx_strand_id
1 'polypeptide(L)'
;MSSAPATSAPSKPSMDLSYKQQPDAQNLDHIPGEYGMPVLGKTFEILTDMQKMVMDHSVRFGEVSRINLGGQRGLLVMGPENLKQIYLDPERNFSTEMGYAERLGRFYKGGLLLRDFDEHRAQRRIFQSAFKNQAMKGYVDVMNPQFKKFIAEINPVGFHFFPFIKESLLKAVAKVFIDLDDISADADRLNAAFLDINDALTAIVRKDIGLPWLKYHKGMQGLKVIHDFVKKLIIEKRAGNGTDMLSFMCKETTESGNLFSEEDIVQHVSFLLFGAHDTTTSALTHIIYRLAVHPEWQEKLRAECQALGKEQLDYEDIDKMTQMDNVFHEVLRLHPSVQLMTRRTVRACEIGGYRVPANTMIYIPTFFNHKLEKYWKHPEKFDPDRFSPERAEQKGHAFLYVPFGGGPHKCIGMHFANMQAKLFLHQFLLKYRFRTPENYYPKMMYVPLPKPIDDLPLFIERI
;
A
#
# COMPACT_ATOMS: atom_id res chain seq x y z
N MET A 1 22.76 -27.41 -45.16
CA MET A 1 21.55 -27.05 -44.42
C MET A 1 21.76 -25.63 -43.87
N SER A 2 21.14 -24.65 -44.55
CA SER A 2 21.29 -23.22 -44.23
C SER A 2 20.34 -22.88 -43.09
N SER A 3 20.86 -22.41 -41.95
CA SER A 3 20.08 -21.88 -40.87
C SER A 3 19.61 -20.46 -41.21
N ALA A 4 18.30 -20.28 -41.30
CA ALA A 4 17.68 -18.95 -41.47
C ALA A 4 17.93 -18.12 -40.19
N PRO A 5 18.19 -16.80 -40.31
CA PRO A 5 18.35 -15.94 -39.16
C PRO A 5 17.00 -15.73 -38.46
N ALA A 6 17.00 -15.84 -37.10
CA ALA A 6 15.86 -15.54 -36.28
C ALA A 6 15.46 -14.06 -36.47
N THR A 7 14.28 -13.80 -37.02
CA THR A 7 13.70 -12.47 -37.10
C THR A 7 13.41 -11.95 -35.68
N SER A 8 14.17 -10.98 -35.22
CA SER A 8 13.87 -10.23 -33.98
C SER A 8 12.48 -9.59 -34.12
N ALA A 9 11.62 -9.86 -33.12
CA ALA A 9 10.33 -9.19 -33.03
C ALA A 9 10.54 -7.66 -33.02
N PRO A 10 9.72 -6.89 -33.77
CA PRO A 10 9.87 -5.44 -33.83
C PRO A 10 9.79 -4.86 -32.40
N SER A 11 10.81 -4.08 -32.04
CA SER A 11 10.80 -3.31 -30.80
C SER A 11 9.58 -2.38 -30.81
N LYS A 12 8.73 -2.47 -29.76
CA LYS A 12 7.62 -1.52 -29.63
C LYS A 12 8.20 -0.11 -29.62
N PRO A 13 7.62 0.84 -30.40
CA PRO A 13 8.15 2.20 -30.44
C PRO A 13 8.20 2.80 -29.03
N SER A 14 9.29 3.49 -28.71
CA SER A 14 9.43 4.22 -27.45
C SER A 14 8.27 5.20 -27.31
N MET A 15 7.62 5.22 -26.15
CA MET A 15 6.47 6.10 -25.93
C MET A 15 6.96 7.55 -25.84
N ASP A 16 6.38 8.42 -26.67
CA ASP A 16 6.61 9.87 -26.58
C ASP A 16 6.12 10.38 -25.20
N LEU A 17 7.01 11.00 -24.42
CA LEU A 17 6.72 11.51 -23.09
C LEU A 17 6.01 12.88 -23.10
N SER A 18 5.69 13.44 -24.26
CA SER A 18 4.97 14.72 -24.39
C SER A 18 3.59 14.71 -23.69
N TYR A 19 3.01 13.52 -23.48
CA TYR A 19 1.74 13.40 -22.76
C TYR A 19 1.79 13.97 -21.32
N LYS A 20 2.95 14.01 -20.68
CA LYS A 20 3.12 14.57 -19.33
C LYS A 20 2.96 16.09 -19.29
N GLN A 21 3.03 16.76 -20.42
CA GLN A 21 2.97 18.22 -20.55
C GLN A 21 1.57 18.74 -20.96
N GLN A 22 0.63 17.85 -21.22
CA GLN A 22 -0.72 18.24 -21.62
C GLN A 22 -1.48 18.88 -20.46
N PRO A 23 -2.32 19.92 -20.71
CA PRO A 23 -3.16 20.51 -19.67
C PRO A 23 -4.20 19.52 -19.16
N ASP A 24 -4.62 19.69 -17.90
CA ASP A 24 -5.66 18.86 -17.30
C ASP A 24 -6.97 18.97 -18.08
N ALA A 25 -7.65 17.85 -18.26
CA ALA A 25 -8.99 17.84 -18.86
C ALA A 25 -9.97 18.58 -17.95
N GLN A 26 -10.57 19.64 -18.46
CA GLN A 26 -11.49 20.49 -17.70
C GLN A 26 -12.97 20.19 -17.99
N ASN A 27 -13.31 19.76 -19.20
CA ASN A 27 -14.69 19.50 -19.61
C ASN A 27 -14.97 18.00 -19.68
N LEU A 28 -15.75 17.51 -18.71
CA LEU A 28 -16.25 16.13 -18.63
C LEU A 28 -17.78 16.11 -18.59
N ASP A 29 -18.47 17.18 -19.03
CA ASP A 29 -19.92 17.38 -18.82
C ASP A 29 -20.79 16.37 -19.57
N HIS A 30 -20.24 15.73 -20.60
CA HIS A 30 -20.91 14.64 -21.33
C HIS A 30 -20.94 13.32 -20.53
N ILE A 31 -20.22 13.23 -19.39
CA ILE A 31 -20.21 12.06 -18.51
C ILE A 31 -21.13 12.35 -17.31
N PRO A 32 -22.01 11.43 -16.88
CA PRO A 32 -22.86 11.62 -15.70
C PRO A 32 -22.03 11.97 -14.46
N GLY A 33 -22.63 12.71 -13.52
CA GLY A 33 -21.95 13.03 -12.26
C GLY A 33 -22.14 14.48 -11.83
N GLU A 34 -21.48 14.85 -10.76
CA GLU A 34 -21.49 16.20 -10.22
C GLU A 34 -20.11 16.58 -9.66
N TYR A 35 -19.77 17.86 -9.77
CA TYR A 35 -18.48 18.33 -9.24
C TYR A 35 -18.54 18.70 -7.74
N GLY A 36 -19.73 18.78 -7.14
CA GLY A 36 -19.89 19.20 -5.75
C GLY A 36 -19.68 20.71 -5.56
N MET A 37 -19.14 21.11 -4.41
CA MET A 37 -18.93 22.53 -4.08
C MET A 37 -17.90 23.19 -5.01
N PRO A 38 -18.03 24.50 -5.29
CA PRO A 38 -17.00 25.23 -6.02
C PRO A 38 -15.61 25.03 -5.40
N VAL A 39 -14.58 24.84 -6.22
CA VAL A 39 -13.18 24.61 -5.85
C VAL A 39 -12.96 23.29 -5.10
N LEU A 40 -13.60 23.09 -3.94
CA LEU A 40 -13.33 21.94 -3.05
C LEU A 40 -13.99 20.64 -3.51
N GLY A 41 -15.02 20.72 -4.35
CA GLY A 41 -15.73 19.53 -4.84
C GLY A 41 -16.36 18.72 -3.70
N LYS A 42 -16.08 17.42 -3.70
CA LYS A 42 -16.53 16.43 -2.71
C LYS A 42 -15.50 16.15 -1.59
N THR A 43 -14.57 17.06 -1.37
CA THR A 43 -13.45 16.86 -0.43
C THR A 43 -13.91 16.60 0.99
N PHE A 44 -14.94 17.31 1.46
CA PHE A 44 -15.45 17.12 2.83
C PHE A 44 -16.07 15.73 3.01
N GLU A 45 -16.84 15.28 2.04
CA GLU A 45 -17.47 13.96 2.08
C GLU A 45 -16.40 12.85 2.09
N ILE A 46 -15.32 12.99 1.29
CA ILE A 46 -14.20 12.05 1.31
C ILE A 46 -13.50 12.02 2.67
N LEU A 47 -13.30 13.16 3.30
CA LEU A 47 -12.61 13.23 4.59
C LEU A 47 -13.45 12.67 5.74
N THR A 48 -14.78 12.77 5.65
CA THR A 48 -15.70 12.33 6.71
C THR A 48 -16.20 10.91 6.54
N ASP A 49 -16.68 10.55 5.33
CA ASP A 49 -17.16 9.20 5.01
C ASP A 49 -17.02 8.92 3.50
N MET A 50 -15.80 8.56 3.11
CA MET A 50 -15.48 8.25 1.71
C MET A 50 -16.33 7.11 1.16
N GLN A 51 -16.56 6.07 1.97
CA GLN A 51 -17.27 4.87 1.52
C GLN A 51 -18.71 5.20 1.20
N LYS A 52 -19.39 5.90 2.12
CA LYS A 52 -20.78 6.33 1.89
C LYS A 52 -20.88 7.25 0.67
N MET A 53 -20.01 8.24 0.56
CA MET A 53 -20.00 9.18 -0.58
C MET A 53 -19.87 8.46 -1.91
N VAL A 54 -18.94 7.50 -2.03
CA VAL A 54 -18.73 6.73 -3.26
C VAL A 54 -19.94 5.85 -3.59
N MET A 55 -20.50 5.16 -2.59
CA MET A 55 -21.69 4.31 -2.79
C MET A 55 -22.91 5.14 -3.23
N ASP A 56 -23.20 6.25 -2.55
CA ASP A 56 -24.30 7.17 -2.92
C ASP A 56 -24.09 7.74 -4.33
N HIS A 57 -22.86 8.09 -4.69
CA HIS A 57 -22.51 8.60 -6.01
C HIS A 57 -22.72 7.56 -7.11
N SER A 58 -22.36 6.31 -6.84
CA SER A 58 -22.55 5.19 -7.77
C SER A 58 -24.01 4.88 -8.04
N VAL A 59 -24.87 4.96 -7.01
CA VAL A 59 -26.34 4.77 -7.15
C VAL A 59 -26.95 5.84 -8.04
N ARG A 60 -26.46 7.10 -7.94
CA ARG A 60 -26.98 8.23 -8.69
C ARG A 60 -26.47 8.31 -10.12
N PHE A 61 -25.23 7.94 -10.37
CA PHE A 61 -24.51 8.25 -11.61
C PHE A 61 -23.88 7.04 -12.29
N GLY A 62 -23.95 5.85 -11.67
CA GLY A 62 -23.36 4.63 -12.21
C GLY A 62 -21.88 4.46 -11.88
N GLU A 63 -21.25 3.45 -12.51
CA GLU A 63 -19.88 3.02 -12.22
C GLU A 63 -18.80 3.94 -12.80
N VAL A 64 -19.13 4.80 -13.77
CA VAL A 64 -18.24 5.80 -14.36
C VAL A 64 -18.90 7.16 -14.27
N SER A 65 -18.34 8.05 -13.48
CA SER A 65 -18.98 9.34 -13.21
C SER A 65 -17.97 10.44 -12.93
N ARG A 66 -18.31 11.69 -13.36
CA ARG A 66 -17.45 12.84 -13.11
C ARG A 66 -17.55 13.31 -11.66
N ILE A 67 -16.42 13.79 -11.14
CA ILE A 67 -16.28 14.28 -9.77
C ILE A 67 -15.18 15.36 -9.68
N ASN A 68 -15.19 16.14 -8.59
CA ASN A 68 -14.07 17.01 -8.23
C ASN A 68 -13.62 16.69 -6.80
N LEU A 69 -12.32 16.38 -6.64
CA LEU A 69 -11.68 16.09 -5.35
C LEU A 69 -10.51 17.03 -5.13
N GLY A 70 -10.64 17.92 -4.14
CA GLY A 70 -9.55 18.85 -3.79
C GLY A 70 -9.22 19.87 -4.87
N GLY A 71 -10.19 20.28 -5.67
CA GLY A 71 -10.00 21.19 -6.79
C GLY A 71 -9.64 20.51 -8.11
N GLN A 72 -9.38 19.19 -8.09
CA GLN A 72 -9.04 18.44 -9.29
C GLN A 72 -10.25 17.68 -9.84
N ARG A 73 -10.69 18.07 -11.05
CA ARG A 73 -11.73 17.38 -11.80
C ARG A 73 -11.20 16.05 -12.35
N GLY A 74 -12.07 15.04 -12.36
CA GLY A 74 -11.73 13.72 -12.85
C GLY A 74 -12.95 12.81 -12.86
N LEU A 75 -12.70 11.52 -12.97
CA LEU A 75 -13.72 10.48 -12.98
C LEU A 75 -13.54 9.54 -11.79
N LEU A 76 -14.64 9.19 -11.11
CA LEU A 76 -14.74 7.96 -10.34
C LEU A 76 -14.97 6.82 -11.31
N VAL A 77 -14.14 5.79 -11.24
CA VAL A 77 -14.26 4.59 -12.07
C VAL A 77 -14.32 3.36 -11.16
N MET A 78 -15.40 2.65 -11.25
CA MET A 78 -15.79 1.52 -10.40
C MET A 78 -16.23 0.33 -11.27
N GLY A 79 -16.50 -0.80 -10.64
CA GLY A 79 -16.94 -2.00 -11.33
C GLY A 79 -15.79 -2.87 -11.85
N PRO A 80 -15.92 -4.21 -11.77
CA PRO A 80 -14.81 -5.13 -12.09
C PRO A 80 -14.35 -5.05 -13.54
N GLU A 81 -15.24 -4.84 -14.51
CA GLU A 81 -14.88 -4.75 -15.93
C GLU A 81 -14.11 -3.45 -16.24
N ASN A 82 -14.54 -2.31 -15.67
CA ASN A 82 -13.80 -1.05 -15.82
C ASN A 82 -12.41 -1.13 -15.19
N LEU A 83 -12.30 -1.76 -14.00
CA LEU A 83 -11.02 -1.96 -13.35
C LEU A 83 -10.10 -2.90 -14.12
N LYS A 84 -10.67 -3.93 -14.76
CA LYS A 84 -9.92 -4.82 -15.66
C LYS A 84 -9.26 -4.03 -16.79
N GLN A 85 -10.03 -3.15 -17.44
CA GLN A 85 -9.52 -2.29 -18.52
C GLN A 85 -8.37 -1.41 -18.03
N ILE A 86 -8.54 -0.71 -16.89
CA ILE A 86 -7.53 0.22 -16.37
C ILE A 86 -6.29 -0.50 -15.85
N TYR A 87 -6.45 -1.63 -15.17
CA TYR A 87 -5.31 -2.32 -14.58
C TYR A 87 -4.50 -3.14 -15.58
N LEU A 88 -5.13 -3.77 -16.57
CA LEU A 88 -4.40 -4.51 -17.62
C LEU A 88 -3.76 -3.58 -18.64
N ASP A 89 -4.45 -2.52 -19.00
CA ASP A 89 -4.00 -1.41 -19.86
C ASP A 89 -3.13 -1.86 -21.06
N PRO A 90 -3.63 -2.73 -21.96
CA PRO A 90 -2.84 -3.24 -23.05
C PRO A 90 -2.40 -2.15 -24.05
N GLU A 91 -3.16 -1.07 -24.11
CA GLU A 91 -2.92 0.07 -24.99
C GLU A 91 -2.06 1.17 -24.37
N ARG A 92 -1.70 1.04 -23.09
CA ARG A 92 -0.91 2.04 -22.34
C ARG A 92 -1.59 3.41 -22.28
N ASN A 93 -2.87 3.41 -21.92
CA ASN A 93 -3.69 4.61 -21.84
C ASN A 93 -3.58 5.31 -20.46
N PHE A 94 -3.06 4.63 -19.43
CA PHE A 94 -3.14 5.09 -18.05
C PHE A 94 -1.77 5.21 -17.40
N SER A 95 -1.40 6.44 -16.99
CA SER A 95 -0.20 6.73 -16.22
C SER A 95 -0.47 6.64 -14.72
N THR A 96 0.34 5.88 -14.01
CA THR A 96 0.37 5.86 -12.55
C THR A 96 1.16 7.05 -12.02
N GLU A 97 2.29 7.36 -12.63
CA GLU A 97 3.12 8.53 -12.29
C GLU A 97 2.29 9.81 -12.26
N MET A 98 1.60 10.15 -13.36
CA MET A 98 0.77 11.35 -13.44
C MET A 98 -0.39 11.34 -12.42
N GLY A 99 -0.94 10.17 -12.11
CA GLY A 99 -1.99 10.01 -11.10
C GLY A 99 -1.55 10.36 -9.68
N TYR A 100 -0.28 10.14 -9.35
CA TYR A 100 0.27 10.38 -8.00
C TYR A 100 1.26 11.54 -7.92
N ALA A 101 1.69 12.12 -9.07
CA ALA A 101 2.76 13.11 -9.13
C ALA A 101 2.52 14.33 -8.21
N GLU A 102 1.29 14.84 -8.15
CA GLU A 102 0.96 16.01 -7.34
C GLU A 102 1.16 15.76 -5.83
N ARG A 103 0.85 14.55 -5.36
CA ARG A 103 0.90 14.22 -3.93
C ARG A 103 2.24 13.64 -3.51
N LEU A 104 2.77 12.71 -4.29
CA LEU A 104 3.96 11.93 -3.93
C LEU A 104 5.23 12.36 -4.69
N GLY A 105 5.09 13.04 -5.83
CA GLY A 105 6.19 13.31 -6.74
C GLY A 105 7.34 14.11 -6.16
N ARG A 106 7.11 14.92 -5.15
CA ARG A 106 8.19 15.68 -4.48
C ARG A 106 9.04 14.83 -3.53
N PHE A 107 8.42 13.85 -2.88
CA PHE A 107 9.08 13.03 -1.87
C PHE A 107 9.60 11.71 -2.41
N TYR A 108 8.95 11.16 -3.45
CA TYR A 108 9.21 9.81 -3.94
C TYR A 108 9.38 9.76 -5.46
N LYS A 109 9.85 10.87 -6.07
CA LYS A 109 10.14 10.93 -7.51
C LYS A 109 11.16 9.84 -7.85
N GLY A 110 10.83 9.01 -8.84
CA GLY A 110 11.70 7.90 -9.22
C GLY A 110 11.48 6.60 -8.45
N GLY A 111 10.66 6.60 -7.36
CA GLY A 111 10.18 5.37 -6.75
C GLY A 111 9.31 4.56 -7.71
N LEU A 112 9.22 3.24 -7.49
CA LEU A 112 8.58 2.31 -8.43
C LEU A 112 7.13 2.69 -8.80
N LEU A 113 6.35 3.24 -7.86
CA LEU A 113 4.97 3.69 -8.12
C LEU A 113 4.91 4.87 -9.09
N LEU A 114 5.94 5.71 -9.10
CA LEU A 114 6.01 6.93 -9.92
C LEU A 114 6.83 6.73 -11.20
N ARG A 115 6.77 5.53 -11.75
CA ARG A 115 7.32 5.17 -13.06
C ARG A 115 6.25 4.47 -13.86
N ASP A 116 6.26 4.66 -15.19
CA ASP A 116 5.26 4.09 -16.07
C ASP A 116 5.88 3.11 -17.09
N PHE A 117 5.07 2.27 -17.66
CA PHE A 117 5.28 1.45 -18.84
C PHE A 117 6.60 0.65 -18.84
N ASP A 118 7.48 0.86 -19.79
CA ASP A 118 8.71 0.08 -19.93
C ASP A 118 9.74 0.42 -18.84
N GLU A 119 9.79 1.68 -18.40
CA GLU A 119 10.62 2.11 -17.29
C GLU A 119 10.19 1.40 -15.98
N HIS A 120 8.89 1.41 -15.67
CA HIS A 120 8.35 0.68 -14.54
C HIS A 120 8.67 -0.82 -14.63
N ARG A 121 8.49 -1.43 -15.82
CA ARG A 121 8.76 -2.87 -16.03
C ARG A 121 10.22 -3.22 -15.76
N ALA A 122 11.15 -2.44 -16.29
CA ALA A 122 12.58 -2.64 -16.11
C ALA A 122 12.96 -2.54 -14.62
N GLN A 123 12.53 -1.48 -13.95
CA GLN A 123 12.81 -1.26 -12.54
C GLN A 123 12.17 -2.35 -11.66
N ARG A 124 10.89 -2.70 -11.91
CA ARG A 124 10.18 -3.72 -11.14
C ARG A 124 10.87 -5.08 -11.17
N ARG A 125 11.44 -5.48 -12.31
CA ARG A 125 12.16 -6.77 -12.46
C ARG A 125 13.29 -6.89 -11.46
N ILE A 126 13.99 -5.81 -11.21
CA ILE A 126 15.12 -5.76 -10.32
C ILE A 126 14.67 -5.88 -8.86
N PHE A 127 13.58 -5.19 -8.50
CA PHE A 127 13.00 -5.33 -7.17
C PHE A 127 12.51 -6.73 -6.84
N GLN A 128 12.10 -7.49 -7.85
CA GLN A 128 11.60 -8.85 -7.62
C GLN A 128 12.64 -9.75 -6.95
N SER A 129 13.94 -9.49 -7.12
CA SER A 129 15.00 -10.27 -6.46
C SER A 129 14.92 -10.17 -4.93
N ALA A 130 14.63 -8.97 -4.40
CA ALA A 130 14.50 -8.72 -2.96
C ALA A 130 13.20 -9.31 -2.35
N PHE A 131 12.27 -9.81 -3.17
CA PHE A 131 11.04 -10.48 -2.72
C PHE A 131 10.99 -11.96 -3.12
N LYS A 132 12.12 -12.56 -3.52
CA LYS A 132 12.22 -14.00 -3.75
C LYS A 132 12.25 -14.79 -2.44
N ASN A 133 11.91 -16.07 -2.50
CA ASN A 133 11.81 -16.94 -1.32
C ASN A 133 13.05 -16.91 -0.42
N GLN A 134 14.25 -16.88 -1.00
CA GLN A 134 15.49 -16.85 -0.21
C GLN A 134 15.64 -15.57 0.61
N ALA A 135 15.33 -14.41 0.02
CA ALA A 135 15.33 -13.14 0.75
C ALA A 135 14.23 -13.13 1.82
N MET A 136 13.01 -13.60 1.46
CA MET A 136 11.89 -13.68 2.38
C MET A 136 12.16 -14.55 3.61
N LYS A 137 12.89 -15.68 3.46
CA LYS A 137 13.36 -16.50 4.60
C LYS A 137 14.23 -15.69 5.55
N GLY A 138 15.23 -14.99 5.02
CA GLY A 138 16.08 -14.14 5.84
C GLY A 138 15.31 -13.03 6.56
N TYR A 139 14.25 -12.49 5.95
CA TYR A 139 13.40 -11.51 6.60
C TYR A 139 12.58 -12.08 7.77
N VAL A 140 12.13 -13.34 7.67
CA VAL A 140 11.49 -14.04 8.80
C VAL A 140 12.44 -14.16 9.99
N ASP A 141 13.69 -14.57 9.74
CA ASP A 141 14.70 -14.72 10.78
C ASP A 141 14.99 -13.39 11.50
N VAL A 142 14.95 -12.29 10.77
CA VAL A 142 15.17 -10.94 11.32
C VAL A 142 13.94 -10.42 12.07
N MET A 143 12.72 -10.62 11.56
CA MET A 143 11.49 -10.06 12.14
C MET A 143 11.03 -10.78 13.40
N ASN A 144 11.19 -12.10 13.46
CA ASN A 144 10.73 -12.89 14.61
C ASN A 144 11.28 -12.38 15.96
N PRO A 145 12.61 -12.19 16.15
CA PRO A 145 13.14 -11.68 17.41
C PRO A 145 12.70 -10.22 17.66
N GLN A 146 12.52 -9.42 16.63
CA GLN A 146 12.03 -8.05 16.79
C GLN A 146 10.60 -8.02 17.35
N PHE A 147 9.68 -8.77 16.75
CA PHE A 147 8.31 -8.84 17.23
C PHE A 147 8.23 -9.45 18.62
N LYS A 148 9.04 -10.49 18.92
CA LYS A 148 9.13 -11.07 20.28
C LYS A 148 9.51 -10.02 21.30
N LYS A 149 10.52 -9.20 21.03
CA LYS A 149 10.97 -8.10 21.88
C LYS A 149 9.85 -7.09 22.10
N PHE A 150 9.28 -6.52 21.03
CA PHE A 150 8.24 -5.49 21.15
C PHE A 150 7.00 -5.98 21.90
N ILE A 151 6.55 -7.20 21.61
CA ILE A 151 5.39 -7.80 22.27
C ILE A 151 5.67 -8.06 23.77
N ALA A 152 6.91 -8.41 24.14
CA ALA A 152 7.29 -8.62 25.55
C ALA A 152 7.30 -7.31 26.37
N GLU A 153 7.56 -6.17 25.73
CA GLU A 153 7.65 -4.84 26.33
C GLU A 153 6.28 -4.13 26.47
N ILE A 154 5.18 -4.75 26.02
CA ILE A 154 3.84 -4.15 26.11
C ILE A 154 3.45 -3.89 27.58
N ASN A 155 3.09 -2.63 27.88
CA ASN A 155 2.40 -2.27 29.10
C ASN A 155 0.87 -2.38 28.87
N PRO A 156 0.16 -3.26 29.61
CA PRO A 156 -1.27 -3.46 29.43
C PRO A 156 -2.13 -2.25 29.85
N VAL A 157 -1.59 -1.37 30.71
CA VAL A 157 -2.35 -0.24 31.26
C VAL A 157 -2.47 0.88 30.24
N GLY A 158 -3.69 1.22 29.85
CA GLY A 158 -3.94 2.28 28.89
C GLY A 158 -3.39 1.97 27.48
N PHE A 159 -3.40 0.69 27.09
CA PHE A 159 -2.80 0.27 25.82
C PHE A 159 -3.59 0.75 24.61
N HIS A 160 -2.90 1.42 23.70
CA HIS A 160 -3.39 1.83 22.38
C HIS A 160 -2.61 1.09 21.30
N PHE A 161 -3.33 0.36 20.45
CA PHE A 161 -2.69 -0.54 19.50
C PHE A 161 -1.99 0.19 18.33
N PHE A 162 -2.59 1.26 17.80
CA PHE A 162 -2.07 1.92 16.60
C PHE A 162 -0.66 2.48 16.76
N PRO A 163 -0.32 3.29 17.79
CA PRO A 163 1.05 3.78 17.98
C PRO A 163 2.05 2.66 18.21
N PHE A 164 1.67 1.64 18.99
CA PHE A 164 2.51 0.48 19.25
C PHE A 164 2.89 -0.27 17.97
N ILE A 165 1.88 -0.63 17.14
CA ILE A 165 2.16 -1.38 15.91
C ILE A 165 2.89 -0.51 14.87
N LYS A 166 2.60 0.78 14.83
CA LYS A 166 3.27 1.72 13.94
C LYS A 166 4.77 1.76 14.22
N GLU A 167 5.16 1.93 15.47
CA GLU A 167 6.57 1.94 15.87
C GLU A 167 7.24 0.58 15.65
N SER A 168 6.58 -0.52 16.04
CA SER A 168 7.11 -1.88 15.88
C SER A 168 7.39 -2.23 14.43
N LEU A 169 6.46 -1.90 13.52
CA LEU A 169 6.64 -2.16 12.09
C LEU A 169 7.73 -1.28 11.48
N LEU A 170 7.83 -0.01 11.87
CA LEU A 170 8.87 0.88 11.34
C LEU A 170 10.26 0.34 11.67
N LYS A 171 10.48 -0.06 12.92
CA LYS A 171 11.74 -0.66 13.37
C LYS A 171 12.03 -1.99 12.65
N ALA A 172 11.03 -2.88 12.54
CA ALA A 172 11.20 -4.16 11.85
C ALA A 172 11.51 -3.97 10.36
N VAL A 173 10.83 -3.05 9.66
CA VAL A 173 11.06 -2.74 8.24
C VAL A 173 12.44 -2.09 8.04
N ALA A 174 12.85 -1.16 8.91
CA ALA A 174 14.18 -0.55 8.84
C ALA A 174 15.29 -1.61 8.99
N LYS A 175 15.12 -2.56 9.91
CA LYS A 175 16.09 -3.67 10.08
C LYS A 175 16.15 -4.56 8.84
N VAL A 176 15.01 -4.94 8.26
CA VAL A 176 14.95 -5.80 7.07
C VAL A 176 15.46 -5.09 5.81
N PHE A 177 15.12 -3.81 5.63
CA PHE A 177 15.39 -3.11 4.37
C PHE A 177 16.79 -2.51 4.30
N ILE A 178 17.29 -2.00 5.40
CA ILE A 178 18.58 -1.27 5.46
C ILE A 178 19.52 -1.76 6.56
N ASP A 179 19.12 -2.82 7.28
CA ASP A 179 19.88 -3.41 8.39
C ASP A 179 20.19 -2.41 9.54
N LEU A 180 19.22 -1.54 9.83
CA LEU A 180 19.32 -0.56 10.89
C LEU A 180 18.88 -1.15 12.22
N ASP A 181 19.74 -1.05 13.24
CA ASP A 181 19.41 -1.44 14.60
C ASP A 181 18.57 -0.36 15.31
N ASP A 182 17.57 -0.77 16.08
CA ASP A 182 16.60 0.10 16.75
C ASP A 182 17.19 0.94 17.90
N ILE A 183 18.41 0.63 18.34
CA ILE A 183 19.08 1.29 19.49
C ILE A 183 20.05 2.39 19.01
N SER A 184 20.19 2.59 17.71
CA SER A 184 21.14 3.58 17.18
C SER A 184 20.56 5.01 17.18
N ALA A 185 21.41 6.01 17.42
CA ALA A 185 21.01 7.43 17.27
C ALA A 185 20.51 7.75 15.86
N ASP A 186 20.95 7.00 14.86
CA ASP A 186 20.48 7.12 13.48
C ASP A 186 19.04 6.61 13.32
N ALA A 187 18.61 5.58 14.10
CA ALA A 187 17.24 5.10 14.07
C ALA A 187 16.24 6.19 14.48
N ASP A 188 16.48 6.86 15.59
CA ASP A 188 15.60 7.95 16.06
C ASP A 188 15.55 9.10 15.06
N ARG A 189 16.70 9.46 14.48
CA ARG A 189 16.80 10.53 13.47
C ARG A 189 16.05 10.17 12.19
N LEU A 190 16.14 8.93 11.72
CA LEU A 190 15.44 8.45 10.53
C LEU A 190 13.95 8.32 10.78
N ASN A 191 13.55 7.83 11.97
CA ASN A 191 12.15 7.76 12.37
C ASN A 191 11.50 9.15 12.37
N ALA A 192 12.16 10.15 12.98
CA ALA A 192 11.68 11.53 12.97
C ALA A 192 11.56 12.08 11.54
N ALA A 193 12.58 11.86 10.70
CA ALA A 193 12.57 12.27 9.30
C ALA A 193 11.44 11.64 8.50
N PHE A 194 11.18 10.34 8.73
CA PHE A 194 10.09 9.62 8.09
C PHE A 194 8.71 10.14 8.51
N LEU A 195 8.51 10.44 9.79
CA LEU A 195 7.28 11.03 10.31
C LEU A 195 7.04 12.43 9.71
N ASP A 196 8.08 13.25 9.59
CA ASP A 196 8.02 14.59 8.98
C ASP A 196 7.59 14.52 7.50
N ILE A 197 8.07 13.51 6.74
CA ILE A 197 7.64 13.29 5.35
C ILE A 197 6.15 12.90 5.32
N ASN A 198 5.72 11.96 6.15
CA ASN A 198 4.33 11.53 6.19
C ASN A 198 3.37 12.68 6.56
N ASP A 199 3.77 13.52 7.50
CA ASP A 199 3.02 14.74 7.85
C ASP A 199 2.95 15.72 6.68
N ALA A 200 4.03 15.86 5.92
CA ALA A 200 4.08 16.73 4.75
C ALA A 200 3.13 16.29 3.63
N LEU A 201 2.87 14.98 3.48
CA LEU A 201 1.90 14.47 2.50
C LEU A 201 0.47 14.93 2.78
N THR A 202 0.16 15.30 4.04
CA THR A 202 -1.14 15.83 4.46
C THR A 202 -1.18 17.36 4.48
N ALA A 203 -0.08 18.05 4.14
CA ALA A 203 0.01 19.49 4.19
C ALA A 203 -0.92 20.16 3.17
N ILE A 204 -1.59 21.24 3.61
CA ILE A 204 -2.42 22.08 2.73
C ILE A 204 -1.51 22.92 1.81
N VAL A 205 -0.47 23.53 2.40
CA VAL A 205 0.54 24.30 1.64
C VAL A 205 1.61 23.33 1.17
N ARG A 206 1.56 22.95 -0.10
CA ARG A 206 2.45 21.96 -0.74
C ARG A 206 3.62 22.60 -1.49
N LYS A 207 4.15 23.69 -0.93
CA LYS A 207 5.34 24.40 -1.45
C LYS A 207 6.27 24.66 -0.29
N ASP A 208 7.54 24.36 -0.48
CA ASP A 208 8.58 24.77 0.48
C ASP A 208 8.86 26.26 0.30
N ILE A 209 8.44 27.03 1.29
CA ILE A 209 8.67 28.48 1.35
C ILE A 209 9.68 28.86 2.45
N GLY A 210 10.45 27.86 2.94
CA GLY A 210 11.54 28.07 3.89
C GLY A 210 11.12 28.32 5.34
N LEU A 211 9.83 28.12 5.69
CA LEU A 211 9.35 28.34 7.05
C LEU A 211 9.47 27.05 7.88
N PRO A 212 10.32 27.01 8.94
CA PRO A 212 10.67 25.78 9.65
C PRO A 212 9.51 25.08 10.36
N TRP A 213 8.43 25.79 10.69
CA TRP A 213 7.25 25.23 11.35
C TRP A 213 6.25 24.59 10.39
N LEU A 214 6.39 24.81 9.08
CA LEU A 214 5.49 24.21 8.10
C LEU A 214 5.80 22.73 7.90
N LYS A 215 4.76 21.91 7.92
CA LYS A 215 4.86 20.46 7.68
C LYS A 215 5.62 20.13 6.40
N TYR A 216 5.35 20.87 5.31
CA TYR A 216 6.01 20.63 4.03
C TYR A 216 7.52 20.89 4.07
N HIS A 217 7.96 21.97 4.74
CA HIS A 217 9.38 22.27 4.94
C HIS A 217 10.07 21.16 5.75
N LYS A 218 9.46 20.76 6.89
CA LYS A 218 9.99 19.66 7.71
C LYS A 218 10.14 18.36 6.90
N GLY A 219 9.12 18.02 6.11
CA GLY A 219 9.19 16.84 5.23
C GLY A 219 10.32 16.91 4.20
N MET A 220 10.61 18.09 3.62
CA MET A 220 11.73 18.26 2.71
C MET A 220 13.08 18.09 3.40
N GLN A 221 13.22 18.56 4.66
CA GLN A 221 14.41 18.30 5.48
C GLN A 221 14.52 16.81 5.84
N GLY A 222 13.40 16.17 6.21
CA GLY A 222 13.36 14.73 6.47
C GLY A 222 13.79 13.90 5.25
N LEU A 223 13.33 14.27 4.05
CA LEU A 223 13.75 13.63 2.81
C LEU A 223 15.27 13.70 2.62
N LYS A 224 15.86 14.87 2.85
CA LYS A 224 17.31 15.03 2.78
C LYS A 224 18.05 14.13 3.78
N VAL A 225 17.55 14.04 5.01
CA VAL A 225 18.14 13.17 6.05
C VAL A 225 18.14 11.71 5.59
N ILE A 226 17.01 11.20 5.06
CA ILE A 226 16.91 9.82 4.57
C ILE A 226 17.84 9.60 3.38
N HIS A 227 17.85 10.52 2.41
CA HIS A 227 18.70 10.39 1.23
C HIS A 227 20.19 10.38 1.58
N ASP A 228 20.64 11.30 2.42
CA ASP A 228 22.05 11.39 2.85
C ASP A 228 22.48 10.13 3.62
N PHE A 229 21.59 9.58 4.45
CA PHE A 229 21.84 8.35 5.18
C PHE A 229 21.93 7.12 4.24
N VAL A 230 20.97 6.94 3.35
CA VAL A 230 20.95 5.80 2.40
C VAL A 230 22.17 5.86 1.49
N LYS A 231 22.58 7.05 1.00
CA LYS A 231 23.80 7.21 0.19
C LYS A 231 25.07 6.71 0.90
N LYS A 232 25.21 6.98 2.19
CA LYS A 232 26.35 6.44 2.96
C LYS A 232 26.33 4.93 3.03
N LEU A 233 25.14 4.34 3.29
CA LEU A 233 25.00 2.89 3.37
C LEU A 233 25.28 2.20 2.03
N ILE A 234 24.97 2.80 0.88
CA ILE A 234 25.21 2.19 -0.44
C ILE A 234 26.69 1.82 -0.61
N ILE A 235 27.61 2.69 -0.17
CA ILE A 235 29.06 2.45 -0.27
C ILE A 235 29.44 1.18 0.51
N GLU A 236 28.98 1.07 1.74
CA GLU A 236 29.24 -0.09 2.62
C GLU A 236 28.59 -1.38 2.09
N LYS A 237 27.31 -1.28 1.67
CA LYS A 237 26.54 -2.41 1.17
C LYS A 237 27.07 -2.97 -0.15
N ARG A 238 27.64 -2.13 -1.03
CA ARG A 238 28.31 -2.58 -2.26
C ARG A 238 29.57 -3.39 -1.97
N ALA A 239 30.32 -3.03 -0.95
CA ALA A 239 31.54 -3.73 -0.54
C ALA A 239 31.26 -4.96 0.34
N GLY A 240 30.11 -5.02 1.01
CA GLY A 240 29.76 -6.04 1.99
C GLY A 240 29.02 -7.25 1.42
N ASN A 241 28.73 -8.24 2.29
CA ASN A 241 27.94 -9.44 2.00
C ASN A 241 26.58 -9.46 2.74
N GLY A 242 25.98 -8.27 3.01
CA GLY A 242 24.69 -8.17 3.67
C GLY A 242 23.57 -8.89 2.91
N THR A 243 22.55 -9.29 3.65
CA THR A 243 21.35 -10.00 3.16
C THR A 243 20.08 -9.18 3.30
N ASP A 244 20.20 -7.91 3.71
CA ASP A 244 19.11 -6.94 3.74
C ASP A 244 18.75 -6.50 2.31
N MET A 245 17.58 -5.87 2.18
CA MET A 245 17.03 -5.46 0.87
C MET A 245 17.94 -4.46 0.14
N LEU A 246 18.54 -3.48 0.85
CA LEU A 246 19.48 -2.53 0.27
C LEU A 246 20.72 -3.23 -0.28
N SER A 247 21.25 -4.23 0.44
CA SER A 247 22.37 -5.05 -0.03
C SER A 247 22.04 -5.78 -1.33
N PHE A 248 20.84 -6.35 -1.46
CA PHE A 248 20.40 -6.96 -2.73
C PHE A 248 20.34 -5.93 -3.85
N MET A 249 19.72 -4.78 -3.61
CA MET A 249 19.61 -3.72 -4.62
C MET A 249 20.97 -3.15 -5.07
N CYS A 250 21.92 -3.06 -4.16
CA CYS A 250 23.27 -2.58 -4.46
C CYS A 250 24.09 -3.51 -5.39
N LYS A 251 23.70 -4.79 -5.46
CA LYS A 251 24.40 -5.82 -6.26
C LYS A 251 23.69 -6.16 -7.57
N GLU A 252 22.42 -5.75 -7.71
CA GLU A 252 21.65 -6.00 -8.93
C GLU A 252 22.12 -5.13 -10.09
N THR A 253 21.98 -5.69 -11.31
CA THR A 253 22.37 -5.03 -12.54
C THR A 253 21.16 -4.76 -13.43
N THR A 254 21.22 -3.66 -14.17
CA THR A 254 20.28 -3.34 -15.24
C THR A 254 20.41 -4.31 -16.40
N GLU A 255 19.48 -4.25 -17.37
CA GLU A 255 19.56 -5.06 -18.59
C GLU A 255 20.85 -4.79 -19.42
N SER A 256 21.44 -3.61 -19.27
CA SER A 256 22.72 -3.25 -19.89
C SER A 256 23.95 -3.74 -19.11
N GLY A 257 23.77 -4.48 -18.01
CA GLY A 257 24.86 -5.02 -17.19
C GLY A 257 25.48 -4.03 -16.20
N ASN A 258 24.98 -2.79 -16.12
CA ASN A 258 25.46 -1.79 -15.17
C ASN A 258 24.77 -1.96 -13.81
N LEU A 259 25.47 -1.66 -12.72
CA LEU A 259 24.84 -1.54 -11.41
C LEU A 259 23.80 -0.42 -11.41
N PHE A 260 22.80 -0.53 -10.54
CA PHE A 260 21.88 0.57 -10.28
C PHE A 260 22.61 1.85 -9.91
N SER A 261 22.09 2.97 -10.39
CA SER A 261 22.57 4.27 -9.94
C SER A 261 22.29 4.48 -8.44
N GLU A 262 23.16 5.21 -7.76
CA GLU A 262 22.91 5.56 -6.34
C GLU A 262 21.61 6.32 -6.17
N GLU A 263 21.28 7.20 -7.11
CA GLU A 263 20.04 7.97 -7.10
C GLU A 263 18.82 7.06 -7.20
N ASP A 264 18.80 6.07 -8.11
CA ASP A 264 17.70 5.10 -8.21
C ASP A 264 17.55 4.30 -6.91
N ILE A 265 18.64 3.81 -6.33
CA ILE A 265 18.61 3.06 -5.06
C ILE A 265 18.02 3.91 -3.94
N VAL A 266 18.47 5.17 -3.79
CA VAL A 266 17.97 6.09 -2.76
C VAL A 266 16.47 6.33 -2.90
N GLN A 267 16.01 6.62 -4.13
CA GLN A 267 14.59 6.86 -4.41
C GLN A 267 13.73 5.62 -4.11
N HIS A 268 14.22 4.47 -4.49
CA HIS A 268 13.51 3.23 -4.28
C HIS A 268 13.44 2.82 -2.80
N VAL A 269 14.54 2.89 -2.07
CA VAL A 269 14.56 2.57 -0.63
C VAL A 269 13.65 3.52 0.14
N SER A 270 13.70 4.82 -0.15
CA SER A 270 12.83 5.81 0.46
C SER A 270 11.34 5.50 0.21
N PHE A 271 10.99 5.12 -1.04
CA PHE A 271 9.63 4.74 -1.38
C PHE A 271 9.20 3.41 -0.75
N LEU A 272 10.10 2.42 -0.68
CA LEU A 272 9.80 1.12 -0.07
C LEU A 272 9.55 1.24 1.44
N LEU A 273 10.35 2.03 2.15
CA LEU A 273 10.12 2.32 3.57
C LEU A 273 8.71 2.91 3.80
N PHE A 274 8.31 3.87 2.95
CA PHE A 274 6.96 4.43 2.98
C PHE A 274 5.88 3.38 2.68
N GLY A 275 6.04 2.62 1.61
CA GLY A 275 5.03 1.65 1.16
C GLY A 275 4.82 0.48 2.10
N ALA A 276 5.87 -0.02 2.74
CA ALA A 276 5.82 -1.22 3.59
C ALA A 276 5.33 -0.94 5.01
N HIS A 277 5.48 0.28 5.51
CA HIS A 277 5.18 0.62 6.90
C HIS A 277 3.70 0.97 7.13
N ASP A 278 3.25 2.11 6.59
CA ASP A 278 1.93 2.67 6.95
C ASP A 278 0.76 1.80 6.46
N THR A 279 0.91 1.13 5.31
CA THR A 279 -0.14 0.25 4.77
C THR A 279 -0.35 -0.99 5.63
N THR A 280 0.73 -1.62 6.11
CA THR A 280 0.65 -2.79 7.00
C THR A 280 0.19 -2.38 8.39
N THR A 281 0.58 -1.19 8.88
CA THR A 281 0.06 -0.61 10.13
C THR A 281 -1.46 -0.48 10.08
N SER A 282 -2.01 0.10 9.00
CA SER A 282 -3.46 0.22 8.81
C SER A 282 -4.13 -1.16 8.75
N ALA A 283 -3.58 -2.10 7.99
CA ALA A 283 -4.13 -3.46 7.89
C ALA A 283 -4.18 -4.17 9.25
N LEU A 284 -3.06 -4.21 9.99
CA LEU A 284 -3.00 -4.85 11.31
C LEU A 284 -3.92 -4.18 12.33
N THR A 285 -4.04 -2.85 12.30
CA THR A 285 -4.97 -2.12 13.17
C THR A 285 -6.41 -2.57 12.94
N HIS A 286 -6.83 -2.73 11.69
CA HIS A 286 -8.17 -3.23 11.38
C HIS A 286 -8.34 -4.71 11.70
N ILE A 287 -7.31 -5.54 11.52
CA ILE A 287 -7.33 -6.96 11.91
C ILE A 287 -7.55 -7.08 13.42
N ILE A 288 -6.77 -6.38 14.21
CA ILE A 288 -6.89 -6.41 15.68
C ILE A 288 -8.24 -5.86 16.12
N TYR A 289 -8.74 -4.78 15.53
CA TYR A 289 -10.10 -4.31 15.81
C TYR A 289 -11.15 -5.38 15.52
N ARG A 290 -11.10 -6.03 14.36
CA ARG A 290 -12.07 -7.09 14.03
C ARG A 290 -11.96 -8.29 14.95
N LEU A 291 -10.76 -8.71 15.32
CA LEU A 291 -10.56 -9.80 16.28
C LEU A 291 -10.99 -9.42 17.70
N ALA A 292 -10.88 -8.15 18.08
CA ALA A 292 -11.30 -7.66 19.40
C ALA A 292 -12.84 -7.67 19.56
N VAL A 293 -13.58 -7.47 18.46
CA VAL A 293 -15.06 -7.51 18.45
C VAL A 293 -15.63 -8.86 17.98
N HIS A 294 -14.77 -9.79 17.56
CA HIS A 294 -15.10 -11.17 17.17
C HIS A 294 -14.23 -12.17 17.92
N PRO A 295 -14.48 -12.37 19.23
CA PRO A 295 -13.64 -13.24 20.07
C PRO A 295 -13.59 -14.69 19.59
N GLU A 296 -14.64 -15.19 18.90
CA GLU A 296 -14.65 -16.51 18.28
C GLU A 296 -13.56 -16.67 17.22
N TRP A 297 -13.29 -15.62 16.42
CA TRP A 297 -12.19 -15.63 15.45
C TRP A 297 -10.84 -15.45 16.11
N GLN A 298 -10.76 -14.66 17.17
CA GLN A 298 -9.52 -14.51 17.94
C GLN A 298 -9.07 -15.87 18.51
N GLU A 299 -9.99 -16.67 19.10
CA GLU A 299 -9.66 -17.99 19.65
C GLU A 299 -9.41 -19.02 18.53
N LYS A 300 -10.13 -18.95 17.40
CA LYS A 300 -9.88 -19.81 16.23
C LYS A 300 -8.45 -19.61 15.69
N LEU A 301 -8.00 -18.36 15.56
CA LEU A 301 -6.63 -18.06 15.12
C LEU A 301 -5.60 -18.45 16.19
N ARG A 302 -5.90 -18.29 17.47
CA ARG A 302 -5.04 -18.73 18.56
C ARG A 302 -4.81 -20.23 18.52
N ALA A 303 -5.86 -21.01 18.29
CA ALA A 303 -5.76 -22.45 18.15
C ALA A 303 -4.90 -22.85 16.93
N GLU A 304 -5.02 -22.15 15.81
CA GLU A 304 -4.14 -22.33 14.63
C GLU A 304 -2.67 -22.05 15.00
N CYS A 305 -2.39 -20.96 15.72
CA CYS A 305 -1.05 -20.63 16.18
C CYS A 305 -0.48 -21.70 17.12
N GLN A 306 -1.29 -22.18 18.07
CA GLN A 306 -0.89 -23.23 19.04
C GLN A 306 -0.60 -24.57 18.36
N ALA A 307 -1.36 -24.91 17.31
CA ALA A 307 -1.18 -26.15 16.56
C ALA A 307 0.18 -26.23 15.85
N LEU A 308 0.82 -25.09 15.57
CA LEU A 308 2.18 -25.05 15.02
C LEU A 308 3.27 -25.44 16.02
N GLY A 309 2.96 -25.40 17.33
CA GLY A 309 3.89 -25.84 18.40
C GLY A 309 5.17 -25.01 18.52
N LYS A 310 5.21 -23.80 17.97
CA LYS A 310 6.38 -22.92 17.92
C LYS A 310 6.04 -21.53 18.43
N GLU A 311 6.96 -20.89 19.12
CA GLU A 311 6.84 -19.48 19.49
C GLU A 311 7.21 -18.55 18.32
N GLN A 312 8.18 -18.92 17.53
CA GLN A 312 8.63 -18.23 16.32
C GLN A 312 8.45 -19.12 15.10
N LEU A 313 7.95 -18.53 14.02
CA LEU A 313 7.65 -19.24 12.78
C LEU A 313 8.88 -19.33 11.89
N ASP A 314 9.03 -20.45 11.18
CA ASP A 314 9.87 -20.53 10.00
C ASP A 314 9.09 -20.02 8.77
N TYR A 315 9.79 -19.71 7.69
CA TYR A 315 9.14 -19.24 6.45
C TYR A 315 8.12 -20.26 5.91
N GLU A 316 8.41 -21.54 6.04
CA GLU A 316 7.53 -22.64 5.60
C GLU A 316 6.26 -22.82 6.44
N ASP A 317 6.20 -22.21 7.62
CA ASP A 317 5.01 -22.23 8.47
C ASP A 317 3.96 -21.20 8.03
N ILE A 318 4.40 -20.15 7.30
CA ILE A 318 3.52 -19.06 6.85
C ILE A 318 2.35 -19.57 6.01
N ASP A 319 2.59 -20.52 5.12
CA ASP A 319 1.55 -21.09 4.24
C ASP A 319 0.60 -22.05 4.95
N LYS A 320 0.94 -22.51 6.17
CA LYS A 320 0.08 -23.38 6.99
C LYS A 320 -1.02 -22.60 7.73
N MET A 321 -0.88 -21.28 7.86
CA MET A 321 -1.80 -20.40 8.59
C MET A 321 -2.96 -19.96 7.70
N THR A 322 -3.83 -20.89 7.35
CA THR A 322 -4.90 -20.67 6.36
C THR A 322 -6.09 -19.85 6.92
N GLN A 323 -6.41 -20.02 8.22
CA GLN A 323 -7.46 -19.24 8.86
C GLN A 323 -7.00 -17.77 9.02
N MET A 324 -5.74 -17.55 9.31
CA MET A 324 -5.16 -16.21 9.39
C MET A 324 -5.12 -15.54 8.01
N ASP A 325 -4.87 -16.28 6.93
CA ASP A 325 -5.02 -15.78 5.56
C ASP A 325 -6.46 -15.30 5.29
N ASN A 326 -7.44 -16.11 5.64
CA ASN A 326 -8.84 -15.76 5.46
C ASN A 326 -9.20 -14.46 6.21
N VAL A 327 -8.75 -14.31 7.46
CA VAL A 327 -8.96 -13.08 8.24
C VAL A 327 -8.24 -11.90 7.60
N PHE A 328 -6.98 -12.06 7.18
CA PHE A 328 -6.20 -11.02 6.52
C PHE A 328 -6.91 -10.51 5.26
N HIS A 329 -7.38 -11.43 4.43
CA HIS A 329 -8.08 -11.09 3.20
C HIS A 329 -9.45 -10.46 3.44
N GLU A 330 -10.23 -10.96 4.41
CA GLU A 330 -11.55 -10.39 4.74
C GLU A 330 -11.41 -8.97 5.31
N VAL A 331 -10.40 -8.73 6.15
CA VAL A 331 -10.15 -7.38 6.67
C VAL A 331 -9.76 -6.44 5.53
N LEU A 332 -8.90 -6.85 4.61
CA LEU A 332 -8.55 -6.02 3.44
C LEU A 332 -9.71 -5.83 2.46
N ARG A 333 -10.68 -6.73 2.43
CA ARG A 333 -11.93 -6.55 1.68
C ARG A 333 -12.79 -5.43 2.29
N LEU A 334 -13.00 -5.47 3.59
CA LEU A 334 -13.80 -4.47 4.32
C LEU A 334 -13.08 -3.12 4.47
N HIS A 335 -11.79 -3.17 4.73
CA HIS A 335 -10.94 -2.03 5.09
C HIS A 335 -9.62 -2.06 4.30
N PRO A 336 -9.64 -1.89 2.96
CA PRO A 336 -8.38 -1.82 2.23
C PRO A 336 -7.53 -0.65 2.70
N SER A 337 -6.24 -0.87 2.93
CA SER A 337 -5.33 0.19 3.42
C SER A 337 -5.24 1.36 2.44
N VAL A 338 -5.27 1.09 1.13
CA VAL A 338 -5.36 2.13 0.10
C VAL A 338 -6.77 2.14 -0.48
N GLN A 339 -7.63 3.02 0.04
CA GLN A 339 -9.03 3.07 -0.35
C GLN A 339 -9.28 3.74 -1.70
N LEU A 340 -8.41 4.65 -2.11
CA LEU A 340 -8.54 5.37 -3.38
C LEU A 340 -7.21 5.32 -4.13
N MET A 341 -7.18 4.59 -5.23
CA MET A 341 -6.05 4.59 -6.16
C MET A 341 -6.29 5.59 -7.28
N THR A 342 -5.21 6.09 -7.89
CA THR A 342 -5.30 7.08 -8.96
C THR A 342 -4.55 6.64 -10.20
N ARG A 343 -5.07 7.08 -11.34
CA ARG A 343 -4.43 7.04 -12.66
C ARG A 343 -4.71 8.34 -13.38
N ARG A 344 -4.00 8.57 -14.47
CA ARG A 344 -4.33 9.67 -15.38
C ARG A 344 -4.22 9.19 -16.83
N THR A 345 -5.18 9.57 -17.68
CA THR A 345 -5.14 9.18 -19.09
C THR A 345 -4.01 9.89 -19.82
N VAL A 346 -3.21 9.15 -20.59
CA VAL A 346 -2.11 9.72 -21.41
C VAL A 346 -2.58 10.14 -22.80
N ARG A 347 -3.72 9.62 -23.23
CA ARG A 347 -4.40 9.94 -24.49
C ARG A 347 -5.91 9.81 -24.31
N ALA A 348 -6.69 10.30 -25.26
CA ALA A 348 -8.11 10.05 -25.29
C ALA A 348 -8.39 8.54 -25.46
N CYS A 349 -9.28 8.02 -24.64
CA CYS A 349 -9.69 6.61 -24.66
C CYS A 349 -11.17 6.47 -24.30
N GLU A 350 -11.69 5.27 -24.31
CA GLU A 350 -13.05 4.96 -23.86
C GLU A 350 -13.00 4.26 -22.50
N ILE A 351 -13.87 4.63 -21.58
CA ILE A 351 -14.04 3.95 -20.28
C ILE A 351 -15.55 3.84 -20.00
N GLY A 352 -16.05 2.60 -19.84
CA GLY A 352 -17.44 2.36 -19.51
C GLY A 352 -18.43 2.93 -20.53
N GLY A 353 -18.06 2.97 -21.82
CA GLY A 353 -18.87 3.54 -22.91
C GLY A 353 -18.76 5.06 -23.09
N TYR A 354 -17.95 5.74 -22.27
CA TYR A 354 -17.74 7.19 -22.40
C TYR A 354 -16.37 7.51 -23.01
N ARG A 355 -16.34 8.48 -23.94
CA ARG A 355 -15.07 9.03 -24.44
C ARG A 355 -14.44 9.92 -23.38
N VAL A 356 -13.25 9.54 -22.91
CA VAL A 356 -12.48 10.23 -21.88
C VAL A 356 -11.31 10.97 -22.54
N PRO A 357 -11.19 12.29 -22.36
CA PRO A 357 -10.07 13.05 -22.91
C PRO A 357 -8.72 12.62 -22.34
N ALA A 358 -7.64 12.98 -23.04
CA ALA A 358 -6.29 12.89 -22.50
C ALA A 358 -6.16 13.75 -21.24
N ASN A 359 -5.22 13.34 -20.37
CA ASN A 359 -4.91 14.02 -19.11
C ASN A 359 -6.10 14.17 -18.14
N THR A 360 -7.03 13.20 -18.16
CA THR A 360 -8.13 13.09 -17.20
C THR A 360 -7.68 12.31 -15.98
N MET A 361 -7.91 12.86 -14.77
CA MET A 361 -7.69 12.14 -13.52
C MET A 361 -8.72 11.03 -13.34
N ILE A 362 -8.26 9.83 -13.01
CA ILE A 362 -9.09 8.67 -12.73
C ILE A 362 -8.92 8.30 -11.26
N TYR A 363 -10.02 8.28 -10.53
CA TYR A 363 -10.11 7.86 -9.13
C TYR A 363 -10.75 6.49 -9.05
N ILE A 364 -10.06 5.53 -8.43
CA ILE A 364 -10.46 4.13 -8.32
C ILE A 364 -10.69 3.80 -6.85
N PRO A 365 -11.93 3.83 -6.35
CA PRO A 365 -12.26 3.41 -4.99
C PRO A 365 -12.20 1.88 -4.90
N THR A 366 -11.12 1.34 -4.34
CA THR A 366 -10.84 -0.10 -4.30
C THR A 366 -11.90 -0.89 -3.56
N PHE A 367 -12.45 -0.32 -2.48
CA PHE A 367 -13.48 -0.94 -1.65
C PHE A 367 -14.84 -1.12 -2.35
N PHE A 368 -15.12 -0.37 -3.42
CA PHE A 368 -16.41 -0.44 -4.11
C PHE A 368 -16.69 -1.87 -4.60
N ASN A 369 -15.75 -2.46 -5.36
CA ASN A 369 -15.91 -3.81 -5.87
C ASN A 369 -16.02 -4.86 -4.74
N HIS A 370 -15.39 -4.58 -3.60
CA HIS A 370 -15.41 -5.46 -2.43
C HIS A 370 -16.76 -5.50 -1.70
N LYS A 371 -17.71 -4.62 -2.07
CA LYS A 371 -19.04 -4.51 -1.45
C LYS A 371 -20.20 -4.83 -2.40
N LEU A 372 -19.93 -5.24 -3.64
CA LEU A 372 -20.96 -5.55 -4.62
C LEU A 372 -21.74 -6.80 -4.22
N GLU A 373 -23.02 -6.66 -3.84
CA GLU A 373 -23.92 -7.75 -3.42
C GLU A 373 -24.08 -8.84 -4.48
N LYS A 374 -23.93 -8.47 -5.75
CA LYS A 374 -23.92 -9.43 -6.88
C LYS A 374 -22.88 -10.54 -6.71
N TYR A 375 -21.76 -10.24 -6.04
CA TYR A 375 -20.62 -11.15 -5.91
C TYR A 375 -20.35 -11.58 -4.47
N TRP A 376 -20.64 -10.70 -3.48
CA TRP A 376 -20.35 -10.94 -2.08
C TRP A 376 -21.64 -11.13 -1.30
N LYS A 377 -21.80 -12.29 -0.69
CA LYS A 377 -22.96 -12.56 0.16
C LYS A 377 -22.86 -11.79 1.47
N HIS A 378 -23.83 -10.93 1.78
CA HIS A 378 -23.80 -10.07 2.96
C HIS A 378 -22.49 -9.26 3.07
N PRO A 379 -22.20 -8.34 2.13
CA PRO A 379 -20.88 -7.74 1.98
C PRO A 379 -20.41 -6.93 3.19
N GLU A 380 -21.30 -6.42 4.03
CA GLU A 380 -20.93 -5.65 5.24
C GLU A 380 -20.57 -6.56 6.44
N LYS A 381 -20.89 -7.84 6.40
CA LYS A 381 -20.60 -8.78 7.47
C LYS A 381 -19.12 -9.20 7.42
N PHE A 382 -18.45 -9.15 8.59
CA PHE A 382 -17.14 -9.79 8.75
C PHE A 382 -17.29 -11.31 8.76
N ASP A 383 -16.79 -11.96 7.74
CA ASP A 383 -16.95 -13.40 7.49
C ASP A 383 -15.73 -13.94 6.73
N PRO A 384 -14.64 -14.25 7.42
CA PRO A 384 -13.40 -14.73 6.82
C PRO A 384 -13.56 -16.03 6.00
N ASP A 385 -14.55 -16.88 6.33
CA ASP A 385 -14.78 -18.14 5.61
C ASP A 385 -15.21 -17.94 4.15
N ARG A 386 -15.56 -16.70 3.73
CA ARG A 386 -15.80 -16.40 2.30
C ARG A 386 -14.56 -16.57 1.41
N PHE A 387 -13.36 -16.51 2.02
CA PHE A 387 -12.09 -16.76 1.33
C PHE A 387 -11.63 -18.22 1.39
N SER A 388 -12.36 -19.09 2.12
CA SER A 388 -12.05 -20.51 2.16
C SER A 388 -12.12 -21.14 0.76
N PRO A 389 -11.42 -22.26 0.51
CA PRO A 389 -11.47 -22.96 -0.76
C PRO A 389 -12.88 -23.34 -1.21
N GLU A 390 -13.77 -23.65 -0.25
CA GLU A 390 -15.15 -24.09 -0.51
C GLU A 390 -16.05 -22.96 -1.00
N ARG A 391 -15.84 -21.73 -0.51
CA ARG A 391 -16.66 -20.58 -0.90
C ARG A 391 -16.00 -19.73 -1.97
N ALA A 392 -14.76 -19.37 -1.79
CA ALA A 392 -13.89 -18.63 -2.71
C ALA A 392 -14.61 -17.46 -3.45
N GLU A 393 -15.41 -16.65 -2.71
CA GLU A 393 -16.25 -15.58 -3.29
C GLU A 393 -15.44 -14.56 -4.09
N GLN A 394 -14.16 -14.32 -3.72
CA GLN A 394 -13.25 -13.44 -4.44
C GLN A 394 -12.97 -13.86 -5.89
N LYS A 395 -13.26 -15.11 -6.24
CA LYS A 395 -13.07 -15.64 -7.60
C LYS A 395 -14.24 -15.34 -8.55
N GLY A 396 -15.29 -14.68 -8.07
CA GLY A 396 -16.44 -14.28 -8.90
C GLY A 396 -16.07 -13.41 -10.10
N HIS A 397 -14.99 -12.65 -10.01
CA HIS A 397 -14.36 -11.93 -11.14
C HIS A 397 -12.90 -11.61 -10.82
N ALA A 398 -12.00 -11.62 -11.83
CA ALA A 398 -10.55 -11.42 -11.63
C ALA A 398 -10.18 -10.06 -11.00
N PHE A 399 -11.01 -9.03 -11.17
CA PHE A 399 -10.83 -7.68 -10.61
C PHE A 399 -11.91 -7.33 -9.58
N LEU A 400 -12.55 -8.33 -8.99
CA LEU A 400 -13.51 -8.16 -7.90
C LEU A 400 -12.78 -7.79 -6.59
N TYR A 401 -11.70 -8.49 -6.28
CA TYR A 401 -10.92 -8.32 -5.07
C TYR A 401 -9.54 -7.75 -5.39
N VAL A 402 -9.35 -6.45 -5.16
CA VAL A 402 -8.18 -5.69 -5.62
C VAL A 402 -7.54 -4.81 -4.53
N PRO A 403 -7.36 -5.27 -3.27
CA PRO A 403 -6.78 -4.45 -2.21
C PRO A 403 -5.31 -4.09 -2.47
N PHE A 404 -4.65 -4.87 -3.33
CA PHE A 404 -3.27 -4.68 -3.76
C PHE A 404 -3.15 -4.11 -5.19
N GLY A 405 -4.26 -3.57 -5.73
CA GLY A 405 -4.33 -3.14 -7.11
C GLY A 405 -4.29 -4.30 -8.10
N GLY A 406 -3.92 -4.02 -9.35
CA GLY A 406 -3.90 -5.02 -10.43
C GLY A 406 -2.92 -4.68 -11.54
N GLY A 407 -2.75 -5.62 -12.47
CA GLY A 407 -1.90 -5.47 -13.65
C GLY A 407 -0.42 -5.26 -13.34
N PRO A 408 0.32 -4.54 -14.21
CA PRO A 408 1.75 -4.30 -14.03
C PRO A 408 2.10 -3.61 -12.70
N HIS A 409 1.23 -2.73 -12.20
CA HIS A 409 1.40 -1.99 -10.94
C HIS A 409 0.82 -2.69 -9.71
N LYS A 410 0.47 -3.98 -9.79
CA LYS A 410 0.07 -4.75 -8.61
C LYS A 410 1.15 -4.68 -7.54
N CYS A 411 0.77 -4.53 -6.27
CA CYS A 411 1.69 -4.40 -5.14
C CYS A 411 2.78 -5.48 -5.17
N ILE A 412 4.04 -5.06 -5.16
CA ILE A 412 5.19 -5.96 -5.15
C ILE A 412 5.39 -6.60 -3.77
N GLY A 413 5.02 -5.88 -2.71
CA GLY A 413 5.14 -6.31 -1.31
C GLY A 413 3.96 -7.12 -0.77
N MET A 414 3.03 -7.61 -1.61
CA MET A 414 1.83 -8.31 -1.15
C MET A 414 2.16 -9.52 -0.25
N HIS A 415 3.09 -10.36 -0.67
CA HIS A 415 3.53 -11.53 0.11
C HIS A 415 4.30 -11.13 1.37
N PHE A 416 5.12 -10.07 1.28
CA PHE A 416 5.83 -9.51 2.42
C PHE A 416 4.86 -8.97 3.49
N ALA A 417 3.84 -8.22 3.09
CA ALA A 417 2.82 -7.69 4.00
C ALA A 417 2.03 -8.81 4.71
N ASN A 418 1.65 -9.87 3.98
CA ASN A 418 0.97 -11.03 4.54
C ASN A 418 1.88 -11.76 5.54
N MET A 419 3.12 -12.05 5.15
CA MET A 419 4.12 -12.67 6.02
C MET A 419 4.36 -11.86 7.30
N GLN A 420 4.58 -10.55 7.17
CA GLN A 420 4.80 -9.64 8.29
C GLN A 420 3.60 -9.63 9.26
N ALA A 421 2.37 -9.60 8.71
CA ALA A 421 1.17 -9.65 9.51
C ALA A 421 1.05 -10.98 10.27
N LYS A 422 1.31 -12.12 9.63
CA LYS A 422 1.27 -13.45 10.26
C LYS A 422 2.31 -13.60 11.37
N LEU A 423 3.55 -13.16 11.13
CA LEU A 423 4.62 -13.21 12.14
C LEU A 423 4.25 -12.43 13.41
N PHE A 424 3.70 -11.22 13.23
CA PHE A 424 3.26 -10.41 14.37
C PHE A 424 2.05 -11.04 15.07
N LEU A 425 0.99 -11.37 14.32
CA LEU A 425 -0.25 -11.91 14.88
C LEU A 425 -0.05 -13.23 15.59
N HIS A 426 0.79 -14.11 15.06
CA HIS A 426 1.14 -15.38 15.71
C HIS A 426 1.67 -15.15 17.13
N GLN A 427 2.70 -14.34 17.28
CA GLN A 427 3.31 -14.10 18.57
C GLN A 427 2.39 -13.31 19.53
N PHE A 428 1.62 -12.36 18.98
CA PHE A 428 0.69 -11.56 19.78
C PHE A 428 -0.47 -12.41 20.32
N LEU A 429 -1.08 -13.26 19.47
CA LEU A 429 -2.17 -14.15 19.86
C LEU A 429 -1.74 -15.24 20.84
N LEU A 430 -0.49 -15.72 20.79
CA LEU A 430 0.04 -16.67 21.77
C LEU A 430 0.24 -16.06 23.16
N LYS A 431 0.37 -14.72 23.25
CA LYS A 431 0.67 -14.05 24.53
C LYS A 431 -0.48 -13.29 25.14
N TYR A 432 -1.42 -12.82 24.31
CA TYR A 432 -2.47 -11.92 24.78
C TYR A 432 -3.86 -12.32 24.29
N ARG A 433 -4.85 -12.16 25.18
CA ARG A 433 -6.24 -11.93 24.84
C ARG A 433 -6.51 -10.44 24.87
N PHE A 434 -7.39 -9.98 23.98
CA PHE A 434 -7.69 -8.57 23.89
C PHE A 434 -9.14 -8.32 23.48
N ARG A 435 -9.67 -7.20 23.93
CA ARG A 435 -11.01 -6.73 23.58
C ARG A 435 -11.03 -5.20 23.54
N THR A 436 -11.98 -4.64 22.81
CA THR A 436 -12.29 -3.21 22.85
C THR A 436 -13.08 -2.85 24.11
N PRO A 437 -13.18 -1.56 24.47
CA PRO A 437 -14.22 -1.10 25.39
C PRO A 437 -15.62 -1.55 24.96
N GLU A 438 -16.56 -1.65 25.90
CA GLU A 438 -17.95 -2.00 25.59
C GLU A 438 -18.58 -0.96 24.65
N ASN A 439 -19.37 -1.43 23.68
CA ASN A 439 -20.03 -0.59 22.67
C ASN A 439 -19.07 0.31 21.88
N TYR A 440 -17.81 -0.07 21.78
CA TYR A 440 -16.81 0.68 21.04
C TYR A 440 -17.03 0.55 19.53
N TYR A 441 -17.15 1.70 18.88
CA TYR A 441 -17.15 1.82 17.44
C TYR A 441 -16.15 2.92 17.03
N PRO A 442 -15.05 2.59 16.33
CA PRO A 442 -14.00 3.57 16.06
C PRO A 442 -14.47 4.63 15.08
N LYS A 443 -14.27 5.89 15.44
CA LYS A 443 -14.33 6.98 14.46
C LYS A 443 -13.06 6.91 13.61
N MET A 444 -13.24 6.86 12.28
CA MET A 444 -12.13 6.68 11.35
C MET A 444 -11.65 8.00 10.77
N MET A 445 -10.32 8.16 10.67
CA MET A 445 -9.66 9.11 9.77
C MET A 445 -9.28 8.33 8.51
N TYR A 446 -9.60 8.84 7.33
CA TYR A 446 -9.36 8.13 6.07
C TYR A 446 -8.12 8.60 5.31
N VAL A 447 -7.56 9.75 5.66
CA VAL A 447 -6.42 10.37 4.94
C VAL A 447 -5.27 10.61 5.92
N PRO A 448 -4.03 10.25 5.60
CA PRO A 448 -3.55 9.65 4.35
C PRO A 448 -3.96 8.18 4.15
N LEU A 449 -4.09 7.41 5.22
CA LEU A 449 -4.58 6.02 5.24
C LEU A 449 -5.58 5.82 6.37
N PRO A 450 -6.50 4.84 6.27
CA PRO A 450 -7.51 4.59 7.29
C PRO A 450 -6.88 4.23 8.65
N LYS A 451 -7.30 4.95 9.69
CA LYS A 451 -6.96 4.64 11.08
C LYS A 451 -8.05 5.12 12.04
N PRO A 452 -8.21 4.51 13.23
CA PRO A 452 -8.99 5.07 14.31
C PRO A 452 -8.41 6.40 14.79
N ILE A 453 -9.29 7.41 15.07
CA ILE A 453 -8.86 8.74 15.55
C ILE A 453 -8.27 8.65 16.97
N ASP A 454 -8.76 7.71 17.77
CA ASP A 454 -8.37 7.45 19.16
C ASP A 454 -7.29 6.37 19.29
N ASP A 455 -6.62 6.03 18.18
CA ASP A 455 -5.49 5.09 18.14
C ASP A 455 -5.81 3.65 18.61
N LEU A 456 -7.08 3.23 18.60
CA LEU A 456 -7.59 1.90 18.96
C LEU A 456 -7.23 1.49 20.41
N PRO A 457 -7.97 1.97 21.42
CA PRO A 457 -7.80 1.53 22.81
C PRO A 457 -8.20 0.06 22.96
N LEU A 458 -7.40 -0.71 23.68
CA LEU A 458 -7.65 -2.12 23.95
C LEU A 458 -7.44 -2.45 25.44
N PHE A 459 -8.31 -3.30 25.96
CA PHE A 459 -8.02 -4.09 27.15
C PHE A 459 -7.29 -5.36 26.73
N ILE A 460 -6.10 -5.56 27.22
CA ILE A 460 -5.28 -6.74 26.91
C ILE A 460 -4.97 -7.51 28.21
N GLU A 461 -5.00 -8.82 28.12
CA GLU A 461 -4.72 -9.76 29.21
C GLU A 461 -3.67 -10.76 28.75
N ARG A 462 -2.63 -10.95 29.55
CA ARG A 462 -1.59 -11.95 29.29
C ARG A 462 -2.09 -13.34 29.63
N ILE A 463 -1.87 -14.31 28.74
CA ILE A 463 -2.27 -15.73 28.89
C ILE A 463 -1.06 -16.62 29.07
#